data_6a8696876c9c2ad8cf2918da38805ee9
#
_entry.id   6a8696876c9c2ad8cf2918da38805ee9
#
_cell.length_a   1.000
_cell.length_b   1.000
_cell.length_c   1.000
_cell.angle_alpha   90.00
_cell.angle_beta   90.00
_cell.angle_gamma   90.00
#
_symmetry.space_group_name_H-M   'P 1'
#
loop_
_entity.id
_entity.type
_entity.pdbx_description
1 polymer ?
#
loop_
_entity_poly.entity_id
_entity_poly.type
_entity_poly.pdbx_seq_one_letter_code
_entity_poly.pdbx_strand_id
1 'polypeptide(L)'
;MAVACVYCDFNAHKEQSASGVLAALLKQLVAGVEPIPEAVKVAFDRAKREVDGRALGLREICTMLVKCVSLLQRGFICIDALDEFPTKHRPELWGSLQQVVRECPNIRLFITGRLHIREEEKKYFPECPDQPPISPPREDIREYLIMRLKKDSEVNAMDTELEADILRIIPDKISGAYVNPIHCEYEVLANVGL
;
A
#
# COMPACT_ATOMS: atom_id res chain seq x y z
N MET A 1 -10.17 -15.92 6.29
CA MET A 1 -9.05 -15.16 5.67
C MET A 1 -9.64 -13.96 4.97
N ALA A 2 -9.10 -12.77 5.16
CA ALA A 2 -9.54 -11.56 4.47
C ALA A 2 -8.34 -10.81 3.87
N VAL A 3 -8.56 -10.13 2.74
CA VAL A 3 -7.57 -9.31 2.06
C VAL A 3 -8.17 -7.94 1.82
N ALA A 4 -7.41 -6.89 2.11
CA ALA A 4 -7.76 -5.51 1.81
C ALA A 4 -6.61 -4.83 1.08
N CYS A 5 -6.93 -4.11 0.01
CA CYS A 5 -5.93 -3.47 -0.85
C CYS A 5 -6.28 -2.00 -1.08
N VAL A 6 -5.26 -1.16 -1.06
CA VAL A 6 -5.36 0.26 -1.46
C VAL A 6 -4.23 0.56 -2.42
N TYR A 7 -4.54 1.27 -3.46
CA TYR A 7 -3.60 1.83 -4.43
C TYR A 7 -3.47 3.34 -4.19
N CYS A 8 -2.24 3.81 -3.98
CA CYS A 8 -1.96 5.24 -3.90
C CYS A 8 -1.77 5.79 -5.32
N ASP A 9 -2.40 6.93 -5.62
CA ASP A 9 -2.35 7.55 -6.95
C ASP A 9 -1.87 8.99 -6.83
N PHE A 10 -0.81 9.31 -7.55
CA PHE A 10 -0.26 10.65 -7.60
C PHE A 10 -1.28 11.70 -8.10
N ASN A 11 -2.17 11.34 -9.02
CA ASN A 11 -3.18 12.25 -9.53
C ASN A 11 -4.24 12.60 -8.48
N ALA A 12 -4.52 11.70 -7.54
CA ALA A 12 -5.43 11.88 -6.42
C ALA A 12 -4.73 12.44 -5.16
N HIS A 13 -3.48 12.86 -5.24
CA HIS A 13 -2.61 13.27 -4.13
C HIS A 13 -3.24 14.30 -3.18
N LYS A 14 -4.05 15.24 -3.69
CA LYS A 14 -4.69 16.28 -2.87
C LYS A 14 -5.86 15.75 -2.02
N GLU A 15 -6.47 14.65 -2.43
CA GLU A 15 -7.68 14.09 -1.82
C GLU A 15 -7.37 12.91 -0.89
N GLN A 16 -6.18 12.32 -1.01
CA GLN A 16 -5.77 11.18 -0.19
C GLN A 16 -5.39 11.62 1.23
N SER A 17 -5.98 10.95 2.20
CA SER A 17 -5.70 11.14 3.63
C SER A 17 -5.50 9.80 4.33
N ALA A 18 -4.77 9.78 5.44
CA ALA A 18 -4.58 8.57 6.24
C ALA A 18 -5.92 7.97 6.70
N SER A 19 -6.88 8.82 7.08
CA SER A 19 -8.23 8.37 7.43
C SER A 19 -8.97 7.74 6.25
N GLY A 20 -8.83 8.31 5.05
CA GLY A 20 -9.44 7.75 3.83
C GLY A 20 -8.89 6.37 3.47
N VAL A 21 -7.57 6.20 3.54
CA VAL A 21 -6.91 4.90 3.30
C VAL A 21 -7.37 3.87 4.32
N LEU A 22 -7.33 4.19 5.62
CA LEU A 22 -7.76 3.24 6.67
C LEU A 22 -9.26 2.94 6.59
N ALA A 23 -10.10 3.90 6.21
CA ALA A 23 -11.54 3.67 6.00
C ALA A 23 -11.79 2.72 4.82
N ALA A 24 -11.02 2.85 3.72
CA ALA A 24 -11.10 1.95 2.57
C ALA A 24 -10.68 0.52 2.94
N LEU A 25 -9.61 0.37 3.73
CA LEU A 25 -9.17 -0.93 4.25
C LEU A 25 -10.22 -1.54 5.19
N LEU A 26 -10.75 -0.74 6.13
CA LEU A 26 -11.80 -1.17 7.05
C LEU A 26 -13.03 -1.68 6.29
N LYS A 27 -13.50 -0.93 5.29
CA LYS A 27 -14.65 -1.31 4.47
C LYS A 27 -14.47 -2.69 3.82
N GLN A 28 -13.28 -2.96 3.29
CA GLN A 28 -12.97 -4.23 2.63
C GLN A 28 -12.88 -5.39 3.64
N LEU A 29 -12.25 -5.15 4.80
CA LEU A 29 -12.11 -6.18 5.84
C LEU A 29 -13.45 -6.53 6.47
N VAL A 30 -14.32 -5.53 6.71
CA VAL A 30 -15.68 -5.75 7.24
C VAL A 30 -16.51 -6.60 6.28
N ALA A 31 -16.36 -6.42 4.98
CA ALA A 31 -17.07 -7.24 3.99
C ALA A 31 -16.68 -8.72 4.04
N GLY A 32 -15.52 -9.05 4.61
CA GLY A 32 -15.03 -10.42 4.80
C GLY A 32 -15.34 -11.03 6.18
N VAL A 33 -16.05 -10.30 7.07
CA VAL A 33 -16.36 -10.72 8.44
C VAL A 33 -17.87 -10.89 8.62
N GLU A 34 -18.32 -12.09 8.93
CA GLU A 34 -19.71 -12.38 9.30
C GLU A 34 -19.78 -13.07 10.66
N PRO A 35 -20.60 -12.53 11.59
CA PRO A 35 -21.40 -11.30 11.51
C PRO A 35 -20.54 -10.04 11.63
N ILE A 36 -21.02 -8.93 11.03
CA ILE A 36 -20.35 -7.62 11.17
C ILE A 36 -20.25 -7.25 12.65
N PRO A 37 -19.05 -6.86 13.16
CA PRO A 37 -18.88 -6.50 14.55
C PRO A 37 -19.82 -5.37 14.98
N GLU A 38 -20.45 -5.51 16.14
CA GLU A 38 -21.44 -4.53 16.64
C GLU A 38 -20.83 -3.14 16.79
N ALA A 39 -19.56 -3.04 17.20
CA ALA A 39 -18.85 -1.77 17.30
C ALA A 39 -18.77 -1.02 15.96
N VAL A 40 -18.69 -1.74 14.84
CA VAL A 40 -18.67 -1.15 13.49
C VAL A 40 -20.05 -0.68 13.08
N LYS A 41 -21.08 -1.49 13.36
CA LYS A 41 -22.48 -1.11 13.11
C LYS A 41 -22.86 0.15 13.87
N VAL A 42 -22.56 0.18 15.16
CA VAL A 42 -22.85 1.35 16.03
C VAL A 42 -22.12 2.61 15.53
N ALA A 43 -20.84 2.48 15.15
CA ALA A 43 -20.08 3.63 14.64
C ALA A 43 -20.62 4.13 13.29
N PHE A 44 -21.02 3.20 12.40
CA PHE A 44 -21.64 3.53 11.12
C PHE A 44 -22.99 4.21 11.30
N ASP A 45 -23.85 3.68 12.18
CA ASP A 45 -25.16 4.27 12.47
C ASP A 45 -25.05 5.65 13.12
N ARG A 46 -24.05 5.84 13.98
CA ARG A 46 -23.73 7.14 14.57
C ARG A 46 -23.32 8.14 13.50
N ALA A 47 -22.35 7.79 12.65
CA ALA A 47 -21.89 8.65 11.57
C ALA A 47 -23.02 9.01 10.58
N LYS A 48 -23.96 8.09 10.35
CA LYS A 48 -25.13 8.31 9.50
C LYS A 48 -26.18 9.28 10.13
N ARG A 49 -26.27 9.32 11.46
CA ARG A 49 -27.22 10.17 12.19
C ARG A 49 -26.69 11.60 12.45
N GLU A 50 -25.38 11.79 12.44
CA GLU A 50 -24.79 13.12 12.60
C GLU A 50 -25.09 13.95 11.34
N VAL A 51 -26.00 14.94 11.50
CA VAL A 51 -26.52 15.79 10.41
C VAL A 51 -25.42 16.58 9.70
N ASP A 52 -24.30 16.82 10.37
CA ASP A 52 -23.14 17.53 9.83
C ASP A 52 -22.16 16.66 9.04
N GLY A 53 -22.47 15.38 8.82
CA GLY A 53 -21.64 14.46 8.03
C GLY A 53 -20.21 14.34 8.56
N ARG A 54 -20.00 14.46 9.89
CA ARG A 54 -18.66 14.34 10.47
C ARG A 54 -18.06 13.00 10.16
N ALA A 55 -17.07 13.01 9.28
CA ALA A 55 -16.30 11.82 8.96
C ALA A 55 -15.67 11.25 10.24
N LEU A 56 -15.62 9.92 10.34
CA LEU A 56 -14.96 9.25 11.46
C LEU A 56 -13.50 9.70 11.56
N GLY A 57 -13.07 10.00 12.77
CA GLY A 57 -11.69 10.40 13.04
C GLY A 57 -10.70 9.23 12.81
N LEU A 58 -9.46 9.56 12.46
CA LEU A 58 -8.40 8.58 12.19
C LEU A 58 -8.28 7.53 13.31
N ARG A 59 -8.31 7.97 14.58
CA ARG A 59 -8.21 7.09 15.75
C ARG A 59 -9.41 6.15 15.86
N GLU A 60 -10.61 6.62 15.56
CA GLU A 60 -11.82 5.80 15.60
C GLU A 60 -11.77 4.71 14.53
N ILE A 61 -11.36 5.07 13.30
CA ILE A 61 -11.19 4.14 12.18
C ILE A 61 -10.13 3.08 12.53
N CYS A 62 -8.98 3.50 13.08
CA CYS A 62 -7.91 2.58 13.48
C CYS A 62 -8.41 1.60 14.56
N THR A 63 -9.14 2.07 15.58
CA THR A 63 -9.73 1.22 16.61
C THR A 63 -10.72 0.20 16.04
N MET A 64 -11.55 0.61 15.08
CA MET A 64 -12.47 -0.31 14.40
C MET A 64 -11.74 -1.33 13.54
N LEU A 65 -10.69 -0.90 12.84
CA LEU A 65 -9.86 -1.76 12.02
C LEU A 65 -9.24 -2.87 12.88
N VAL A 66 -8.63 -2.52 14.02
CA VAL A 66 -8.07 -3.47 14.99
C VAL A 66 -9.13 -4.47 15.46
N LYS A 67 -10.32 -3.98 15.84
CA LYS A 67 -11.42 -4.87 16.26
C LYS A 67 -11.90 -5.82 15.18
N CYS A 68 -11.96 -5.36 13.93
CA CYS A 68 -12.34 -6.23 12.81
C CYS A 68 -11.27 -7.28 12.54
N VAL A 69 -10.00 -6.86 12.51
CA VAL A 69 -8.86 -7.75 12.24
C VAL A 69 -8.73 -8.82 13.33
N SER A 70 -8.95 -8.48 14.61
CA SER A 70 -8.85 -9.43 15.71
C SER A 70 -9.86 -10.60 15.64
N LEU A 71 -10.93 -10.45 14.86
CA LEU A 71 -11.90 -11.51 14.60
C LEU A 71 -11.52 -12.43 13.44
N LEU A 72 -10.52 -12.05 12.65
CA LEU A 72 -10.02 -12.84 11.53
C LEU A 72 -9.01 -13.88 12.02
N GLN A 73 -9.00 -15.06 11.44
CA GLN A 73 -7.91 -16.02 11.65
C GLN A 73 -6.60 -15.52 11.02
N ARG A 74 -6.70 -14.91 9.85
CA ARG A 74 -5.57 -14.29 9.12
C ARG A 74 -6.10 -13.18 8.22
N GLY A 75 -5.41 -12.04 8.22
CA GLY A 75 -5.70 -10.91 7.36
C GLY A 75 -4.46 -10.43 6.62
N PHE A 76 -4.68 -9.88 5.42
CA PHE A 76 -3.66 -9.25 4.60
C PHE A 76 -4.08 -7.84 4.27
N ILE A 77 -3.18 -6.90 4.46
CA ILE A 77 -3.32 -5.50 4.05
C ILE A 77 -2.26 -5.23 2.99
N CYS A 78 -2.69 -4.81 1.81
CA CYS A 78 -1.79 -4.44 0.71
C CYS A 78 -1.94 -2.95 0.43
N ILE A 79 -0.83 -2.21 0.45
CA ILE A 79 -0.77 -0.80 0.07
C ILE A 79 0.22 -0.68 -1.07
N ASP A 80 -0.29 -0.37 -2.25
CA ASP A 80 0.53 -0.24 -3.45
C ASP A 80 0.90 1.22 -3.71
N ALA A 81 2.13 1.45 -4.18
CA ALA A 81 2.69 2.75 -4.54
C ALA A 81 2.63 3.79 -3.39
N LEU A 82 2.99 3.41 -2.15
CA LEU A 82 2.92 4.30 -0.98
C LEU A 82 3.77 5.57 -1.14
N ASP A 83 4.78 5.56 -1.99
CA ASP A 83 5.57 6.74 -2.34
C ASP A 83 4.75 7.83 -3.05
N GLU A 84 3.64 7.46 -3.69
CA GLU A 84 2.70 8.39 -4.33
C GLU A 84 1.69 9.00 -3.33
N PHE A 85 1.62 8.47 -2.10
CA PHE A 85 0.79 9.06 -1.04
C PHE A 85 1.37 10.38 -0.52
N PRO A 86 0.53 11.40 -0.17
CA PRO A 86 0.99 12.71 0.28
C PRO A 86 1.99 12.65 1.44
N THR A 87 3.19 13.20 1.24
CA THR A 87 4.29 13.17 2.24
C THR A 87 3.86 13.73 3.59
N LYS A 88 3.05 14.80 3.61
CA LYS A 88 2.57 15.43 4.86
C LYS A 88 1.66 14.53 5.71
N HIS A 89 0.95 13.59 5.08
CA HIS A 89 0.02 12.66 5.75
C HIS A 89 0.61 11.25 5.94
N ARG A 90 1.78 10.98 5.36
CA ARG A 90 2.46 9.68 5.42
C ARG A 90 2.84 9.27 6.84
N PRO A 91 3.33 10.18 7.72
CA PRO A 91 3.62 9.84 9.12
C PRO A 91 2.39 9.34 9.90
N GLU A 92 1.22 9.93 9.66
CA GLU A 92 -0.03 9.49 10.30
C GLU A 92 -0.45 8.09 9.81
N LEU A 93 -0.29 7.82 8.51
CA LEU A 93 -0.58 6.51 7.93
C LEU A 93 0.38 5.45 8.47
N TRP A 94 1.70 5.71 8.46
CA TRP A 94 2.70 4.81 9.02
C TRP A 94 2.44 4.48 10.49
N GLY A 95 2.18 5.48 11.33
CA GLY A 95 1.88 5.30 12.75
C GLY A 95 0.63 4.44 12.97
N SER A 96 -0.41 4.65 12.16
CA SER A 96 -1.64 3.85 12.24
C SER A 96 -1.43 2.41 11.80
N LEU A 97 -0.67 2.18 10.72
CA LEU A 97 -0.33 0.83 10.26
C LEU A 97 0.54 0.09 11.29
N GLN A 98 1.51 0.78 11.88
CA GLN A 98 2.33 0.23 12.97
C GLN A 98 1.46 -0.20 14.16
N GLN A 99 0.49 0.63 14.55
CA GLN A 99 -0.45 0.29 15.62
C GLN A 99 -1.24 -0.98 15.28
N VAL A 100 -1.81 -1.05 14.07
CA VAL A 100 -2.59 -2.22 13.63
C VAL A 100 -1.75 -3.49 13.65
N VAL A 101 -0.51 -3.45 13.13
CA VAL A 101 0.38 -4.62 13.12
C VAL A 101 0.77 -5.05 14.53
N ARG A 102 1.04 -4.10 15.44
CA ARG A 102 1.38 -4.40 16.84
C ARG A 102 0.22 -5.01 17.63
N GLU A 103 -1.00 -4.55 17.40
CA GLU A 103 -2.18 -5.02 18.11
C GLU A 103 -2.79 -6.29 17.50
N CYS A 104 -2.46 -6.61 16.26
CA CYS A 104 -3.04 -7.70 15.49
C CYS A 104 -1.97 -8.65 14.91
N PRO A 105 -1.45 -9.63 15.65
CA PRO A 105 -0.39 -10.54 15.17
C PRO A 105 -0.83 -11.44 14.01
N ASN A 106 -2.14 -11.53 13.77
CA ASN A 106 -2.75 -12.28 12.68
C ASN A 106 -2.83 -11.51 11.35
N ILE A 107 -2.36 -10.23 11.33
CA ILE A 107 -2.29 -9.43 10.10
C ILE A 107 -0.93 -9.57 9.44
N ARG A 108 -0.92 -9.50 8.11
CA ARG A 108 0.29 -9.35 7.31
C ARG A 108 0.15 -8.08 6.49
N LEU A 109 1.15 -7.23 6.55
CA LEU A 109 1.20 -5.97 5.83
C LEU A 109 2.16 -6.09 4.66
N PHE A 110 1.67 -5.80 3.46
CA PHE A 110 2.44 -5.75 2.24
C PHE A 110 2.40 -4.32 1.68
N ILE A 111 3.55 -3.70 1.50
CA ILE A 111 3.66 -2.34 1.00
C ILE A 111 4.61 -2.33 -0.18
N THR A 112 4.22 -1.64 -1.26
CA THR A 112 5.12 -1.34 -2.36
C THR A 112 5.40 0.16 -2.41
N GLY A 113 6.56 0.52 -2.94
CA GLY A 113 6.96 1.90 -3.13
C GLY A 113 8.37 2.01 -3.67
N ARG A 114 8.78 3.23 -4.03
CA ARG A 114 10.15 3.50 -4.49
C ARG A 114 11.12 3.57 -3.31
N LEU A 115 12.40 3.36 -3.60
CA LEU A 115 13.47 3.30 -2.59
C LEU A 115 13.52 4.48 -1.61
N HIS A 116 13.10 5.67 -2.03
CA HIS A 116 13.21 6.86 -1.19
C HIS A 116 12.31 6.85 0.04
N ILE A 117 11.26 5.98 0.09
CA ILE A 117 10.43 5.84 1.30
C ILE A 117 10.98 4.82 2.31
N ARG A 118 12.05 4.11 1.96
CA ARG A 118 12.63 3.04 2.79
C ARG A 118 13.12 3.54 4.15
N GLU A 119 13.67 4.74 4.21
CA GLU A 119 14.10 5.35 5.48
C GLU A 119 12.90 5.68 6.40
N GLU A 120 11.78 6.07 5.80
CA GLU A 120 10.55 6.27 6.55
C GLU A 120 10.02 4.94 7.09
N GLU A 121 10.01 3.90 6.26
CA GLU A 121 9.60 2.54 6.65
C GLU A 121 10.41 2.04 7.83
N LYS A 122 11.75 2.07 7.77
CA LYS A 122 12.64 1.62 8.83
C LYS A 122 12.40 2.32 10.17
N LYS A 123 11.94 3.55 10.14
CA LYS A 123 11.58 4.31 11.35
C LYS A 123 10.37 3.68 12.07
N TYR A 124 9.40 3.16 11.34
CA TYR A 124 8.17 2.59 11.93
C TYR A 124 8.26 1.08 12.08
N PHE A 125 9.04 0.41 11.24
CA PHE A 125 9.22 -1.03 11.22
C PHE A 125 10.71 -1.42 11.22
N PRO A 126 11.45 -1.10 12.30
CA PRO A 126 12.90 -1.31 12.37
C PRO A 126 13.31 -2.79 12.33
N GLU A 127 12.41 -3.69 12.72
CA GLU A 127 12.67 -5.14 12.76
C GLU A 127 12.35 -5.83 11.42
N CYS A 128 11.82 -5.08 10.45
CA CYS A 128 11.55 -5.63 9.12
C CYS A 128 12.86 -5.91 8.40
N PRO A 129 13.12 -7.16 7.94
CA PRO A 129 14.37 -7.48 7.27
C PRO A 129 14.48 -6.69 5.96
N ASP A 130 15.70 -6.29 5.63
CA ASP A 130 15.98 -5.62 4.37
C ASP A 130 15.63 -6.54 3.20
N GLN A 131 14.62 -6.18 2.45
CA GLN A 131 14.25 -6.88 1.22
C GLN A 131 15.07 -6.33 0.04
N PRO A 132 15.58 -7.19 -0.83
CA PRO A 132 16.23 -6.72 -2.04
C PRO A 132 15.20 -5.99 -2.93
N PRO A 133 15.61 -4.89 -3.59
CA PRO A 133 14.73 -4.21 -4.52
C PRO A 133 14.35 -5.14 -5.66
N ILE A 134 13.07 -5.15 -6.03
CA ILE A 134 12.61 -5.84 -7.23
C ILE A 134 12.88 -4.92 -8.42
N SER A 135 13.71 -5.39 -9.32
CA SER A 135 14.01 -4.72 -10.59
C SER A 135 13.48 -5.58 -11.73
N PRO A 136 12.74 -5.00 -12.67
CA PRO A 136 12.34 -5.75 -13.85
C PRO A 136 13.59 -6.21 -14.62
N PRO A 137 13.62 -7.44 -15.16
CA PRO A 137 14.68 -7.89 -16.03
C PRO A 137 14.84 -6.94 -17.23
N ARG A 138 16.07 -6.79 -17.70
CA ARG A 138 16.38 -5.93 -18.85
C ARG A 138 15.56 -6.31 -20.10
N GLU A 139 15.36 -7.60 -20.29
CA GLU A 139 14.59 -8.18 -21.38
C GLU A 139 13.12 -7.74 -21.34
N ASP A 140 12.50 -7.76 -20.16
CA ASP A 140 11.10 -7.34 -19.99
C ASP A 140 10.92 -5.86 -20.32
N ILE A 141 11.88 -5.01 -19.87
CA ILE A 141 11.89 -3.58 -20.22
C ILE A 141 11.98 -3.41 -21.73
N ARG A 142 12.88 -4.16 -22.38
CA ARG A 142 13.09 -4.09 -23.82
C ARG A 142 11.85 -4.54 -24.59
N GLU A 143 11.21 -5.63 -24.20
CA GLU A 143 9.96 -6.11 -24.81
C GLU A 143 8.83 -5.10 -24.66
N TYR A 144 8.69 -4.52 -23.48
CA TYR A 144 7.71 -3.45 -23.23
C TYR A 144 7.95 -2.25 -24.16
N LEU A 145 9.20 -1.80 -24.30
CA LEU A 145 9.57 -0.69 -25.20
C LEU A 145 9.21 -1.02 -26.65
N ILE A 146 9.58 -2.21 -27.14
CA ILE A 146 9.24 -2.67 -28.51
C ILE A 146 7.71 -2.64 -28.71
N MET A 147 6.95 -3.12 -27.74
CA MET A 147 5.48 -3.10 -27.82
C MET A 147 4.94 -1.67 -27.85
N ARG A 148 5.50 -0.74 -27.07
CA ARG A 148 5.09 0.66 -27.03
C ARG A 148 5.43 1.39 -28.32
N LEU A 149 6.64 1.22 -28.83
CA LEU A 149 7.10 1.82 -30.09
C LEU A 149 6.24 1.37 -31.28
N LYS A 150 5.87 0.09 -31.33
CA LYS A 150 4.95 -0.44 -32.37
C LYS A 150 3.53 0.13 -32.29
N LYS A 151 3.09 0.59 -31.11
CA LYS A 151 1.77 1.19 -30.90
C LYS A 151 1.76 2.71 -31.14
N ASP A 152 2.92 3.33 -31.28
CA ASP A 152 3.00 4.75 -31.55
C ASP A 152 2.48 5.02 -32.97
N SER A 153 1.47 5.90 -33.04
CA SER A 153 0.82 6.25 -34.31
C SER A 153 1.61 7.27 -35.15
N GLU A 154 2.63 7.90 -34.57
CA GLU A 154 3.46 8.86 -35.25
C GLU A 154 4.72 8.22 -35.89
N VAL A 155 4.49 7.30 -36.81
CA VAL A 155 5.52 6.50 -37.48
C VAL A 155 6.59 7.36 -38.18
N ASN A 156 6.31 8.63 -38.49
CA ASN A 156 7.23 9.54 -39.18
C ASN A 156 8.09 10.38 -38.23
N ALA A 157 7.85 10.35 -36.93
CA ALA A 157 8.61 11.13 -35.93
C ALA A 157 9.81 10.37 -35.37
N MET A 158 9.92 9.08 -35.64
CA MET A 158 10.96 8.22 -35.11
C MET A 158 11.80 7.65 -36.24
N ASP A 159 13.08 7.99 -36.27
CA ASP A 159 14.03 7.32 -37.14
C ASP A 159 14.58 6.02 -36.51
N THR A 160 15.18 5.19 -37.34
CA THR A 160 15.73 3.89 -36.93
C THR A 160 16.87 4.01 -35.91
N GLU A 161 17.62 5.13 -35.94
CA GLU A 161 18.73 5.41 -35.04
C GLU A 161 18.20 5.74 -33.63
N LEU A 162 17.18 6.58 -33.54
CA LEU A 162 16.51 6.91 -32.28
C LEU A 162 15.84 5.69 -31.65
N GLU A 163 15.16 4.84 -32.44
CA GLU A 163 14.58 3.58 -31.97
C GLU A 163 15.65 2.65 -31.39
N ALA A 164 16.78 2.47 -32.08
CA ALA A 164 17.89 1.68 -31.60
C ALA A 164 18.48 2.23 -30.29
N ASP A 165 18.62 3.54 -30.17
CA ASP A 165 19.12 4.20 -28.96
C ASP A 165 18.14 4.04 -27.77
N ILE A 166 16.84 4.19 -27.99
CA ILE A 166 15.80 3.94 -26.97
C ILE A 166 15.94 2.51 -26.43
N LEU A 167 16.00 1.53 -27.31
CA LEU A 167 16.09 0.11 -26.94
C LEU A 167 17.43 -0.28 -26.30
N ARG A 168 18.48 0.51 -26.49
CA ARG A 168 19.80 0.30 -25.91
C ARG A 168 19.94 1.01 -24.56
N ILE A 169 19.58 2.29 -24.50
CA ILE A 169 19.92 3.17 -23.37
C ILE A 169 18.89 3.04 -22.22
N ILE A 170 17.61 2.98 -22.55
CA ILE A 170 16.55 2.99 -21.54
C ILE A 170 16.59 1.75 -20.63
N PRO A 171 16.76 0.51 -21.13
CA PRO A 171 16.86 -0.65 -20.27
C PRO A 171 18.01 -0.57 -19.25
N ASP A 172 19.15 0.00 -19.65
CA ASP A 172 20.30 0.14 -18.77
C ASP A 172 20.11 1.23 -17.70
N LYS A 173 19.32 2.26 -18.01
CA LYS A 173 19.00 3.35 -17.04
C LYS A 173 17.87 2.99 -16.09
N ILE A 174 16.86 2.22 -16.55
CA ILE A 174 15.70 1.84 -15.76
C ILE A 174 16.02 0.65 -14.85
N SER A 175 16.98 -0.20 -15.18
CA SER A 175 17.42 -1.28 -14.30
C SER A 175 17.86 -0.80 -12.90
N GLY A 176 18.08 0.51 -12.74
CA GLY A 176 18.30 1.17 -11.44
C GLY A 176 17.06 1.81 -10.80
N ALA A 177 15.88 1.77 -11.44
CA ALA A 177 14.63 2.30 -10.88
C ALA A 177 13.85 1.15 -10.22
N TYR A 178 13.84 1.12 -8.91
CA TYR A 178 13.36 -0.01 -8.12
C TYR A 178 11.93 0.19 -7.62
N VAL A 179 11.12 -0.88 -7.72
CA VAL A 179 9.90 -1.04 -6.92
C VAL A 179 10.23 -2.01 -5.79
N ASN A 180 10.12 -1.59 -4.55
CA ASN A 180 10.30 -2.46 -3.39
C ASN A 180 8.96 -3.01 -2.91
N PRO A 181 8.73 -4.32 -2.94
CA PRO A 181 7.73 -4.90 -2.05
C PRO A 181 8.30 -4.87 -0.64
N ILE A 182 7.66 -4.13 0.23
CA ILE A 182 7.96 -4.10 1.65
C ILE A 182 7.12 -5.20 2.29
N HIS A 183 7.74 -6.33 2.57
CA HIS A 183 7.06 -7.44 3.24
C HIS A 183 7.46 -7.45 4.72
N CYS A 184 6.60 -6.93 5.59
CA CYS A 184 6.79 -7.02 7.03
C CYS A 184 6.03 -8.26 7.55
N GLU A 185 6.73 -9.36 7.79
CA GLU A 185 6.23 -10.43 8.64
C GLU A 185 6.64 -10.13 10.08
N TYR A 186 5.71 -9.60 10.88
CA TYR A 186 5.89 -9.59 12.32
C TYR A 186 5.52 -10.98 12.84
N GLU A 187 6.49 -11.84 13.05
CA GLU A 187 6.34 -12.94 14.00
C GLU A 187 6.42 -12.34 15.41
N VAL A 188 5.27 -12.08 16.00
CA VAL A 188 5.20 -11.94 17.44
C VAL A 188 5.51 -13.32 17.99
N LEU A 189 6.77 -13.55 18.38
CA LEU A 189 7.10 -14.64 19.31
C LEU A 189 6.27 -14.37 20.56
N ALA A 190 5.10 -15.00 20.64
CA ALA A 190 4.39 -15.12 21.90
C ALA A 190 5.36 -15.83 22.83
N ASN A 191 5.95 -15.09 23.77
CA ASN A 191 6.58 -15.68 24.93
C ASN A 191 5.52 -16.52 25.63
N VAL A 192 5.51 -17.80 25.31
CA VAL A 192 4.88 -18.81 26.14
C VAL A 192 5.80 -18.93 27.34
N GLY A 193 5.54 -18.07 28.34
CA GLY A 193 6.10 -18.24 29.66
C GLY A 193 5.57 -19.55 30.22
N LEU A 194 6.46 -20.48 30.48
CA LEU A 194 6.27 -21.60 31.40
C LEU A 194 6.05 -21.08 32.81
#